data_d9fa3ef5efb07fc28602725765e3b0a4
#
_entry.id   d9fa3ef5efb07fc28602725765e3b0a4
#
_cell.length_a   1.000
_cell.length_b   1.000
_cell.length_c   1.000
_cell.angle_alpha   90.00
_cell.angle_beta   90.00
_cell.angle_gamma   90.00
#
_symmetry.space_group_name_H-M   'P 1'
#
loop_
_entity.id
_entity.type
_entity.pdbx_description
1 polymer ?
#
loop_
_entity_poly.entity_id
_entity_poly.type
_entity_poly.pdbx_seq_one_letter_code
_entity_poly.pdbx_strand_id
1 'polypeptide(L)'
;MFRTLLTLFVATLGAVDLQAGQAGQSRQGLRFEVTLDPSLSPQPPGRLLVVMAPGDRVEPRRLIGRTGRNATPTLAVDAPALAPGAGATLDATAAVFPMETLAELEAGEYHVQAVLSLNRDLRSPGAPGNLYSEPLRVALDPSQTEPVRLALTRRIPD
;
A
#
# COMPACT_ATOMS: atom_id res chain seq x y z
N MET A 1 -38.13 -64.68 22.71
CA MET A 1 -37.30 -63.71 23.48
C MET A 1 -36.16 -63.28 22.59
N PHE A 2 -36.34 -62.26 21.79
CA PHE A 2 -35.24 -61.65 21.01
C PHE A 2 -35.23 -60.16 21.28
N ARG A 3 -34.15 -59.68 21.93
CA ARG A 3 -33.89 -58.28 22.23
C ARG A 3 -33.09 -57.72 21.04
N THR A 4 -33.75 -56.84 20.27
CA THR A 4 -33.10 -56.07 19.22
C THR A 4 -32.39 -54.88 19.83
N LEU A 5 -31.07 -54.82 19.65
CA LEU A 5 -30.22 -53.71 20.09
C LEU A 5 -30.24 -52.65 18.96
N LEU A 6 -30.76 -51.48 19.27
CA LEU A 6 -30.77 -50.32 18.35
C LEU A 6 -29.49 -49.53 18.59
N THR A 7 -28.56 -49.57 17.61
CA THR A 7 -27.32 -48.79 17.68
C THR A 7 -27.59 -47.40 17.10
N LEU A 8 -27.48 -46.39 17.95
CA LEU A 8 -27.60 -44.98 17.59
C LEU A 8 -26.27 -44.49 16.97
N PHE A 9 -26.29 -44.13 15.69
CA PHE A 9 -25.16 -43.51 15.00
C PHE A 9 -25.24 -42.00 15.19
N VAL A 10 -24.37 -41.43 16.01
CA VAL A 10 -24.21 -39.98 16.15
C VAL A 10 -23.25 -39.51 15.07
N ALA A 11 -23.79 -38.82 14.05
CA ALA A 11 -22.98 -38.16 13.05
C ALA A 11 -22.53 -36.80 13.61
N THR A 12 -21.26 -36.67 13.92
CA THR A 12 -20.61 -35.37 14.20
C THR A 12 -20.42 -34.62 12.87
N LEU A 13 -21.25 -33.60 12.62
CA LEU A 13 -20.96 -32.63 11.58
C LEU A 13 -19.76 -31.80 12.02
N GLY A 14 -18.63 -31.98 11.32
CA GLY A 14 -17.47 -31.11 11.44
C GLY A 14 -17.83 -29.70 10.97
N ALA A 15 -17.57 -28.73 11.82
CA ALA A 15 -17.61 -27.30 11.45
C ALA A 15 -16.50 -27.07 10.42
N VAL A 16 -16.89 -26.75 9.19
CA VAL A 16 -15.97 -26.32 8.14
C VAL A 16 -15.67 -24.85 8.38
N ASP A 17 -14.41 -24.56 8.65
CA ASP A 17 -13.87 -23.22 8.86
C ASP A 17 -14.26 -22.26 7.73
N LEU A 18 -15.05 -21.24 8.07
CA LEU A 18 -15.44 -20.14 7.20
C LEU A 18 -14.39 -19.00 7.22
N GLN A 19 -13.11 -19.34 7.18
CA GLN A 19 -12.03 -18.34 7.18
C GLN A 19 -11.47 -17.97 5.80
N ALA A 20 -11.99 -18.54 4.72
CA ALA A 20 -11.52 -18.24 3.35
C ALA A 20 -12.08 -16.91 2.77
N GLY A 21 -12.96 -16.20 3.49
CA GLY A 21 -13.67 -15.03 2.95
C GLY A 21 -12.97 -13.68 3.09
N GLN A 22 -11.94 -13.54 3.92
CA GLN A 22 -11.34 -12.22 4.17
C GLN A 22 -10.10 -11.90 3.33
N ALA A 23 -9.44 -12.87 2.76
CA ALA A 23 -8.30 -12.66 1.87
C ALA A 23 -8.67 -12.17 0.46
N GLY A 24 -9.94 -12.23 0.09
CA GLY A 24 -10.43 -11.86 -1.24
C GLY A 24 -10.89 -10.41 -1.41
N GLN A 25 -11.22 -9.72 -0.31
CA GLN A 25 -11.79 -8.37 -0.40
C GLN A 25 -10.74 -7.26 -0.56
N SER A 26 -9.49 -7.50 -0.17
CA SER A 26 -8.39 -6.54 -0.32
C SER A 26 -7.82 -6.44 -1.74
N ARG A 27 -8.28 -7.26 -2.69
CA ARG A 27 -7.80 -7.28 -4.08
C ARG A 27 -8.66 -6.49 -5.05
N GLN A 28 -9.75 -5.90 -4.60
CA GLN A 28 -10.63 -5.07 -5.43
C GLN A 28 -10.33 -3.59 -5.20
N GLY A 29 -10.12 -2.87 -6.29
CA GLY A 29 -9.84 -1.45 -6.28
C GLY A 29 -8.36 -1.10 -6.44
N LEU A 30 -8.13 0.21 -6.55
CA LEU A 30 -6.80 0.79 -6.73
C LEU A 30 -5.87 0.40 -5.58
N ARG A 31 -4.69 -0.11 -5.94
CA ARG A 31 -3.61 -0.43 -5.01
C ARG A 31 -2.25 -0.19 -5.64
N PHE A 32 -1.28 0.05 -4.79
CA PHE A 32 0.12 0.26 -5.16
C PHE A 32 0.98 -0.84 -4.54
N GLU A 33 1.80 -1.48 -5.35
CA GLU A 33 2.82 -2.43 -4.93
C GLU A 33 4.18 -1.73 -4.99
N VAL A 34 4.77 -1.47 -3.83
CA VAL A 34 6.05 -0.77 -3.74
C VAL A 34 7.12 -1.74 -3.30
N THR A 35 8.16 -1.91 -4.09
CA THR A 35 9.27 -2.83 -3.80
C THR A 35 10.57 -2.08 -3.54
N LEU A 36 11.45 -2.67 -2.72
CA LEU A 36 12.82 -2.22 -2.56
C LEU A 36 13.66 -2.80 -3.70
N ASP A 37 14.38 -1.95 -4.43
CA ASP A 37 15.26 -2.41 -5.50
C ASP A 37 16.30 -3.42 -4.96
N PRO A 38 16.52 -4.55 -5.67
CA PRO A 38 17.44 -5.58 -5.23
C PRO A 38 18.90 -5.11 -5.04
N SER A 39 19.28 -4.01 -5.66
CA SER A 39 20.65 -3.43 -5.53
C SER A 39 20.85 -2.63 -4.24
N LEU A 40 19.76 -2.27 -3.55
CA LEU A 40 19.82 -1.52 -2.30
C LEU A 40 20.00 -2.44 -1.10
N SER A 41 20.66 -1.95 -0.06
CA SER A 41 20.79 -2.65 1.22
C SER A 41 19.42 -2.80 1.90
N PRO A 42 19.24 -3.80 2.80
CA PRO A 42 18.05 -3.92 3.63
C PRO A 42 17.73 -2.61 4.36
N GLN A 43 16.44 -2.29 4.49
CA GLN A 43 15.99 -1.07 5.14
C GLN A 43 15.27 -1.38 6.46
N PRO A 44 15.46 -0.55 7.50
CA PRO A 44 14.72 -0.67 8.75
C PRO A 44 13.23 -0.33 8.53
N PRO A 45 12.37 -0.59 9.54
CA PRO A 45 10.97 -0.15 9.49
C PRO A 45 10.87 1.36 9.32
N GLY A 46 9.90 1.80 8.51
CA GLY A 46 9.67 3.21 8.20
C GLY A 46 8.24 3.50 7.80
N ARG A 47 7.99 4.74 7.39
CA ARG A 47 6.70 5.17 6.84
C ARG A 47 6.76 5.16 5.32
N LEU A 48 6.00 4.30 4.69
CA LEU A 48 5.89 4.24 3.23
C LEU A 48 4.72 5.12 2.77
N LEU A 49 5.00 6.01 1.82
CA LEU A 49 4.04 6.93 1.25
C LEU A 49 3.97 6.72 -0.26
N VAL A 50 2.78 6.91 -0.84
CA VAL A 50 2.58 7.04 -2.29
C VAL A 50 1.84 8.35 -2.55
N VAL A 51 2.46 9.21 -3.34
CA VAL A 51 1.93 10.54 -3.69
C VAL A 51 1.39 10.49 -5.11
N MET A 52 0.17 10.98 -5.31
CA MET A 52 -0.53 11.00 -6.58
C MET A 52 -0.76 12.45 -7.02
N ALA A 53 0.20 13.02 -7.75
CA ALA A 53 0.12 14.41 -8.20
C ALA A 53 -0.69 14.52 -9.51
N PRO A 54 -1.69 15.39 -9.60
CA PRO A 54 -2.52 15.55 -10.82
C PRO A 54 -1.78 16.29 -11.96
N GLY A 55 -0.49 16.53 -11.85
CA GLY A 55 0.32 17.20 -12.85
C GLY A 55 1.81 16.93 -12.67
N ASP A 56 2.60 17.35 -13.64
CA ASP A 56 4.03 17.04 -13.78
C ASP A 56 4.98 18.20 -13.45
N ARG A 57 4.45 19.37 -13.09
CA ARG A 57 5.27 20.59 -12.88
C ARG A 57 6.22 20.48 -11.70
N VAL A 58 5.88 19.64 -10.70
CA VAL A 58 6.65 19.47 -9.48
C VAL A 58 6.76 17.97 -9.21
N GLU A 59 7.96 17.51 -8.87
CA GLU A 59 8.20 16.13 -8.48
C GLU A 59 7.26 15.73 -7.32
N PRO A 60 6.47 14.64 -7.45
CA PRO A 60 5.40 14.32 -6.49
C PRO A 60 5.83 14.30 -5.03
N ARG A 61 6.99 13.73 -4.69
CA ARG A 61 7.48 13.68 -3.31
C ARG A 61 7.65 15.04 -2.66
N ARG A 62 7.86 16.10 -3.45
CA ARG A 62 8.01 17.49 -2.94
C ARG A 62 6.66 18.14 -2.60
N LEU A 63 5.56 17.45 -2.89
CA LEU A 63 4.20 17.89 -2.58
C LEU A 63 3.69 17.33 -1.26
N ILE A 64 4.41 16.38 -0.65
CA ILE A 64 4.07 15.79 0.65
C ILE A 64 3.99 16.89 1.71
N GLY A 65 2.92 16.83 2.53
CA GLY A 65 2.71 17.78 3.61
C GLY A 65 2.03 19.08 3.21
N ARG A 66 1.69 19.28 1.94
CA ARG A 66 0.86 20.40 1.51
C ARG A 66 -0.58 20.22 1.99
N THR A 67 -1.23 21.30 2.41
CA THR A 67 -2.58 21.30 2.97
C THR A 67 -3.51 22.26 2.24
N GLY A 68 -4.80 22.22 2.58
CA GLY A 68 -5.82 23.07 1.99
C GLY A 68 -6.01 22.76 0.49
N ARG A 69 -6.22 23.80 -0.32
CA ARG A 69 -6.49 23.66 -1.76
C ARG A 69 -5.32 23.07 -2.57
N ASN A 70 -4.12 23.07 -1.99
CA ASN A 70 -2.91 22.51 -2.61
C ASN A 70 -2.55 21.15 -2.06
N ALA A 71 -3.43 20.54 -1.27
CA ALA A 71 -3.24 19.18 -0.77
C ALA A 71 -3.15 18.21 -1.95
N THR A 72 -2.16 17.32 -1.88
CA THR A 72 -1.93 16.32 -2.93
C THR A 72 -2.32 14.96 -2.38
N PRO A 73 -3.16 14.20 -3.10
CA PRO A 73 -3.52 12.84 -2.71
C PRO A 73 -2.30 12.02 -2.33
N THR A 74 -2.31 11.49 -1.11
CA THR A 74 -1.19 10.73 -0.56
C THR A 74 -1.71 9.57 0.28
N LEU A 75 -1.22 8.37 0.00
CA LEU A 75 -1.43 7.18 0.83
C LEU A 75 -0.24 6.99 1.76
N ALA A 76 -0.47 6.40 2.92
CA ALA A 76 0.59 6.08 3.86
C ALA A 76 0.32 4.82 4.68
N VAL A 77 1.34 3.97 4.83
CA VAL A 77 1.35 2.81 5.74
C VAL A 77 2.64 2.76 6.53
N ASP A 78 2.61 2.12 7.68
CA ASP A 78 3.84 1.74 8.37
C ASP A 78 4.40 0.48 7.70
N ALA A 79 5.58 0.61 7.11
CA ALA A 79 6.26 -0.49 6.47
C ALA A 79 7.18 -1.21 7.47
N PRO A 80 7.17 -2.57 7.49
CA PRO A 80 8.17 -3.34 8.23
C PRO A 80 9.56 -3.13 7.64
N ALA A 81 10.57 -3.77 8.22
CA ALA A 81 11.89 -3.85 7.59
C ALA A 81 11.75 -4.49 6.20
N LEU A 82 12.37 -3.87 5.20
CA LEU A 82 12.35 -4.35 3.82
C LEU A 82 13.70 -4.96 3.43
N ALA A 83 13.68 -6.22 3.03
CA ALA A 83 14.79 -6.86 2.36
C ALA A 83 14.85 -6.45 0.88
N PRO A 84 16.02 -6.52 0.21
CA PRO A 84 16.10 -6.31 -1.23
C PRO A 84 15.12 -7.19 -2.01
N GLY A 85 14.36 -6.60 -2.92
CA GLY A 85 13.30 -7.27 -3.68
C GLY A 85 11.98 -7.45 -2.92
N ALA A 86 11.95 -7.26 -1.60
CA ALA A 86 10.71 -7.26 -0.83
C ALA A 86 9.93 -5.95 -1.01
N GLY A 87 8.64 -5.98 -0.70
CA GLY A 87 7.78 -4.81 -0.85
C GLY A 87 6.61 -4.77 0.12
N ALA A 88 5.83 -3.72 0.00
CA ALA A 88 4.59 -3.52 0.73
C ALA A 88 3.50 -3.03 -0.21
N THR A 89 2.26 -3.33 0.15
CA THR A 89 1.07 -2.90 -0.60
C THR A 89 0.39 -1.75 0.15
N LEU A 90 0.00 -0.72 -0.62
CA LEU A 90 -0.88 0.35 -0.15
C LEU A 90 -2.19 0.23 -0.93
N ASP A 91 -3.27 0.02 -0.23
CA ASP A 91 -4.62 -0.15 -0.78
C ASP A 91 -5.63 0.70 0.01
N ALA A 92 -6.92 0.38 -0.09
CA ALA A 92 -7.99 1.09 0.60
C ALA A 92 -7.90 1.04 2.14
N THR A 93 -7.02 0.22 2.72
CA THR A 93 -6.76 0.16 4.17
C THR A 93 -5.66 1.12 4.64
N ALA A 94 -4.93 1.71 3.69
CA ALA A 94 -3.90 2.70 3.99
C ALA A 94 -4.54 4.01 4.50
N ALA A 95 -3.79 4.75 5.33
CA ALA A 95 -4.18 6.12 5.65
C ALA A 95 -4.12 6.97 4.39
N VAL A 96 -5.16 7.74 4.11
CA VAL A 96 -5.26 8.60 2.91
C VAL A 96 -5.47 10.05 3.32
N PHE A 97 -4.94 10.98 2.53
CA PHE A 97 -5.11 12.42 2.69
C PHE A 97 -5.08 13.10 1.31
N PRO A 98 -5.88 14.13 1.02
CA PRO A 98 -6.84 14.84 1.91
C PRO A 98 -8.24 14.21 1.94
N MET A 99 -8.46 13.12 1.21
CA MET A 99 -9.73 12.40 1.11
C MET A 99 -9.97 11.55 2.36
N GLU A 100 -11.20 11.14 2.60
CA GLU A 100 -11.54 10.19 3.67
C GLU A 100 -11.22 8.76 3.24
N THR A 101 -11.42 8.44 1.96
CA THR A 101 -11.17 7.11 1.40
C THR A 101 -10.49 7.21 0.03
N LEU A 102 -9.75 6.17 -0.35
CA LEU A 102 -9.13 6.07 -1.67
C LEU A 102 -10.17 6.01 -2.82
N ALA A 103 -11.40 5.60 -2.52
CA ALA A 103 -12.49 5.56 -3.50
C ALA A 103 -12.93 6.94 -3.98
N GLU A 104 -12.59 8.01 -3.24
CA GLU A 104 -12.90 9.41 -3.62
C GLU A 104 -11.89 10.00 -4.60
N LEU A 105 -10.81 9.26 -4.93
CA LEU A 105 -9.85 9.74 -5.92
C LEU A 105 -10.55 9.90 -7.26
N GLU A 106 -10.42 11.07 -7.87
CA GLU A 106 -10.92 11.30 -9.23
C GLU A 106 -10.14 10.46 -10.24
N ALA A 107 -10.85 9.78 -11.15
CA ALA A 107 -10.18 9.05 -12.23
C ALA A 107 -9.48 10.02 -13.17
N GLY A 108 -8.23 9.73 -13.55
CA GLY A 108 -7.46 10.61 -14.41
C GLY A 108 -5.98 10.28 -14.50
N GLU A 109 -5.23 11.12 -15.18
CA GLU A 109 -3.78 11.02 -15.32
C GLU A 109 -3.07 11.62 -14.10
N TYR A 110 -2.16 10.84 -13.51
CA TYR A 110 -1.37 11.24 -12.35
C TYR A 110 0.11 10.98 -12.57
N HIS A 111 0.94 11.79 -11.92
CA HIS A 111 2.33 11.49 -11.66
C HIS A 111 2.43 10.90 -10.24
N VAL A 112 2.83 9.64 -10.15
CA VAL A 112 2.86 8.88 -8.90
C VAL A 112 4.30 8.62 -8.48
N GLN A 113 4.58 8.76 -7.19
CA GLN A 113 5.90 8.48 -6.64
C GLN A 113 5.81 7.89 -5.24
N ALA A 114 6.61 6.86 -4.98
CA ALA A 114 6.74 6.27 -3.66
C ALA A 114 7.91 6.91 -2.89
N VAL A 115 7.73 7.03 -1.57
CA VAL A 115 8.76 7.49 -0.63
C VAL A 115 8.75 6.58 0.59
N LEU A 116 9.88 6.03 0.97
CA LEU A 116 10.09 5.39 2.28
C LEU A 116 10.80 6.37 3.19
N SER A 117 10.06 6.93 4.15
CA SER A 117 10.56 7.86 5.16
C SER A 117 11.19 7.06 6.30
N LEU A 118 12.48 7.16 6.44
CA LEU A 118 13.31 6.49 7.43
C LEU A 118 13.86 7.46 8.47
N ASN A 119 14.04 8.73 8.09
CA ASN A 119 14.56 9.76 8.98
C ASN A 119 13.50 10.19 9.99
N ARG A 120 13.75 9.91 11.27
CA ARG A 120 12.82 10.23 12.36
C ARG A 120 13.01 11.64 12.91
N ASP A 121 14.15 12.24 12.69
CA ASP A 121 14.50 13.56 13.20
C ASP A 121 13.97 14.66 12.28
N LEU A 122 14.05 14.42 10.98
CA LEU A 122 13.56 15.34 9.95
C LEU A 122 12.33 14.77 9.27
N ARG A 123 11.15 15.26 9.61
CA ARG A 123 9.87 14.89 8.99
C ARG A 123 9.69 15.55 7.62
N SER A 124 10.70 15.39 6.76
CA SER A 124 10.70 15.95 5.41
C SER A 124 10.84 14.83 4.39
N PRO A 125 10.11 14.87 3.27
CA PRO A 125 10.29 13.91 2.18
C PRO A 125 11.69 14.00 1.55
N GLY A 126 12.37 15.13 1.71
CA GLY A 126 13.76 15.35 1.27
C GLY A 126 14.81 15.06 2.33
N ALA A 127 14.45 14.47 3.48
CA ALA A 127 15.41 14.19 4.54
C ALA A 127 16.46 13.13 4.10
N PRO A 128 17.74 13.33 4.47
CA PRO A 128 18.80 12.37 4.20
C PRO A 128 18.44 10.96 4.67
N GLY A 129 18.86 9.96 3.90
CA GLY A 129 18.60 8.55 4.17
C GLY A 129 17.26 8.03 3.67
N ASN A 130 16.27 8.88 3.40
CA ASN A 130 15.00 8.46 2.81
C ASN A 130 15.20 7.85 1.43
N LEU A 131 14.35 6.87 1.08
CA LEU A 131 14.33 6.28 -0.26
C LEU A 131 13.13 6.80 -1.05
N TYR A 132 13.26 6.80 -2.39
CA TYR A 132 12.18 7.17 -3.28
C TYR A 132 12.25 6.42 -4.62
N SER A 133 11.10 6.32 -5.29
CA SER A 133 11.01 5.79 -6.66
C SER A 133 11.21 6.90 -7.70
N GLU A 134 11.47 6.53 -8.94
CA GLU A 134 11.26 7.46 -10.05
C GLU A 134 9.76 7.81 -10.12
N PRO A 135 9.40 9.04 -10.56
CA PRO A 135 8.01 9.38 -10.84
C PRO A 135 7.48 8.55 -12.02
N LEU A 136 6.27 8.03 -11.87
CA LEU A 136 5.56 7.26 -12.90
C LEU A 136 4.32 8.02 -13.33
N ARG A 137 4.20 8.30 -14.64
CA ARG A 137 2.95 8.79 -15.22
C ARG A 137 2.00 7.63 -15.50
N VAL A 138 0.81 7.67 -14.94
CA VAL A 138 -0.18 6.58 -15.03
C VAL A 138 -1.60 7.11 -14.91
N ALA A 139 -2.53 6.52 -15.66
CA ALA A 139 -3.96 6.71 -15.44
C ALA A 139 -4.38 5.92 -14.19
N LEU A 140 -5.04 6.58 -13.27
CA LEU A 140 -5.60 5.97 -12.06
C LEU A 140 -7.12 5.99 -12.13
N ASP A 141 -7.72 4.88 -11.69
CA ASP A 141 -9.15 4.71 -11.47
C ASP A 141 -9.35 3.98 -10.14
N PRO A 142 -10.13 4.51 -9.18
CA PRO A 142 -10.37 3.84 -7.90
C PRO A 142 -10.90 2.42 -8.02
N SER A 143 -11.59 2.10 -9.12
CA SER A 143 -12.17 0.78 -9.39
C SER A 143 -11.20 -0.19 -10.08
N GLN A 144 -10.02 0.25 -10.50
CA GLN A 144 -9.06 -0.60 -11.22
C GLN A 144 -8.59 -1.78 -10.34
N THR A 145 -8.43 -2.94 -10.97
CA THR A 145 -7.96 -4.16 -10.29
C THR A 145 -6.47 -4.41 -10.46
N GLU A 146 -5.86 -3.86 -11.52
CA GLU A 146 -4.42 -3.99 -11.75
C GLU A 146 -3.64 -3.07 -10.80
N PRO A 147 -2.61 -3.60 -10.11
CA PRO A 147 -1.79 -2.79 -9.23
C PRO A 147 -0.87 -1.85 -9.99
N VAL A 148 -0.65 -0.67 -9.43
CA VAL A 148 0.42 0.23 -9.87
C VAL A 148 1.71 -0.19 -9.16
N ARG A 149 2.76 -0.53 -9.93
CA ARG A 149 4.04 -0.99 -9.41
C ARG A 149 5.07 0.12 -9.39
N LEU A 150 5.70 0.32 -8.23
CA LEU A 150 6.75 1.30 -7.99
C LEU A 150 7.96 0.61 -7.35
N ALA A 151 9.16 1.02 -7.71
CA ALA A 151 10.39 0.51 -7.10
C ALA A 151 11.15 1.66 -6.42
N LEU A 152 11.52 1.47 -5.16
CA LEU A 152 12.41 2.37 -4.42
C LEU A 152 13.84 2.13 -4.91
N THR A 153 14.32 3.02 -5.78
CA THR A 153 15.61 2.87 -6.47
C THR A 153 16.63 3.93 -6.06
N ARG A 154 16.17 5.00 -5.42
CA ARG A 154 16.99 6.16 -5.08
C ARG A 154 17.04 6.39 -3.58
N ARG A 155 18.19 6.84 -3.09
CA ARG A 155 18.39 7.32 -1.72
C ARG A 155 18.72 8.81 -1.75
N ILE A 156 18.16 9.56 -0.81
CA ILE A 156 18.54 10.95 -0.60
C ILE A 156 19.90 10.95 0.13
N PRO A 157 20.93 11.56 -0.45
CA PRO A 157 22.26 11.60 0.15
C PRO A 157 22.25 12.37 1.48
N ASP A 158 23.25 12.07 2.31
CA ASP A 158 23.52 12.75 3.58
C ASP A 158 24.08 14.16 3.33
#